data_903db6daa36f1b9430a0535c9e6f5117
#
_entry.id   903db6daa36f1b9430a0535c9e6f5117
#
_cell.length_a   1.000
_cell.length_b   1.000
_cell.length_c   1.000
_cell.angle_alpha   90.00
_cell.angle_beta   90.00
_cell.angle_gamma   90.00
#
_symmetry.space_group_name_H-M   'P 1'
#
loop_
_entity.id
_entity.type
_entity.pdbx_description
1 polymer ?
#
loop_
_entity_poly.entity_id
_entity_poly.type
_entity_poly.pdbx_seq_one_letter_code
_entity_poly.pdbx_strand_id
1 'polypeptide(L)'
;PGNSGGALLNMDGEVVGINSAKLASTEVEGMGYAISISDVTDTLEQLMNETPRDKVDNHGVLGITGMSVSEEASQYYGVPEGVLVSEVTEGGAADKAGIKAKSIITEFDGKRVRSSDELVSRLEYYEPGEEVDVTIEVANGDSYKEKTVTVTLGENPDADSQDSKDESKDDQDQGKPDDQGDGNQDQDEEQFGDSTDSLLQDFLENGTSYERYYNVW
;
A
#
# COMPACT_ATOMS: atom_id res chain seq x y z
N PRO A 1 18.52 18.19 -14.45
CA PRO A 1 17.46 18.11 -13.45
C PRO A 1 16.41 19.19 -13.70
N GLY A 2 15.12 18.87 -13.42
CA GLY A 2 14.03 19.83 -13.53
C GLY A 2 12.94 19.50 -14.55
N ASN A 3 13.16 18.55 -15.48
CA ASN A 3 12.17 18.19 -16.48
C ASN A 3 11.35 16.94 -16.11
N SER A 4 11.69 16.26 -15.02
CA SER A 4 10.94 15.07 -14.54
C SER A 4 9.51 15.48 -14.17
N GLY A 5 8.51 14.71 -14.63
CA GLY A 5 7.09 15.04 -14.51
C GLY A 5 6.56 16.00 -15.58
N GLY A 6 7.43 16.62 -16.39
CA GLY A 6 7.05 17.50 -17.48
C GLY A 6 6.61 16.74 -18.73
N ALA A 7 5.78 17.40 -19.57
CA ALA A 7 5.32 16.84 -20.82
C ALA A 7 6.45 16.76 -21.88
N LEU A 8 6.48 15.65 -22.62
CA LEU A 8 7.22 15.51 -23.85
C LEU A 8 6.28 15.80 -25.02
N LEU A 9 6.61 16.80 -25.83
CA LEU A 9 5.77 17.25 -26.95
C LEU A 9 6.36 16.84 -28.29
N ASN A 10 5.49 16.54 -29.25
CA ASN A 10 5.89 16.41 -30.66
C ASN A 10 5.97 17.79 -31.34
N MET A 11 6.30 17.80 -32.64
CA MET A 11 6.43 19.04 -33.41
C MET A 11 5.09 19.77 -33.66
N ASP A 12 3.97 19.08 -33.46
CA ASP A 12 2.62 19.62 -33.60
C ASP A 12 2.06 20.16 -32.25
N GLY A 13 2.88 20.05 -31.18
CA GLY A 13 2.52 20.53 -29.83
C GLY A 13 1.65 19.53 -29.03
N GLU A 14 1.53 18.29 -29.48
CA GLU A 14 0.80 17.24 -28.77
C GLU A 14 1.67 16.56 -27.74
N VAL A 15 1.09 16.18 -26.59
CA VAL A 15 1.78 15.41 -25.55
C VAL A 15 1.93 13.97 -26.00
N VAL A 16 3.16 13.51 -26.17
CA VAL A 16 3.50 12.14 -26.57
C VAL A 16 4.07 11.31 -25.43
N GLY A 17 4.39 11.95 -24.31
CA GLY A 17 4.91 11.26 -23.12
C GLY A 17 5.12 12.18 -21.93
N ILE A 18 5.49 11.56 -20.80
CA ILE A 18 5.84 12.22 -19.55
C ILE A 18 7.31 11.94 -19.24
N ASN A 19 8.12 12.99 -19.09
CA ASN A 19 9.52 12.83 -18.76
C ASN A 19 9.67 12.21 -17.36
N SER A 20 10.40 11.12 -17.26
CA SER A 20 10.57 10.39 -16.00
C SER A 20 12.03 10.46 -15.52
N ALA A 21 12.80 9.41 -15.70
CA ALA A 21 14.11 9.26 -15.12
C ALA A 21 15.24 9.62 -16.11
N LYS A 22 16.37 10.01 -15.53
CA LYS A 22 17.66 10.03 -16.22
C LYS A 22 18.54 8.97 -15.58
N LEU A 23 19.05 8.03 -16.37
CA LEU A 23 20.09 7.13 -15.87
C LEU A 23 21.35 7.96 -15.55
N ALA A 24 21.61 8.11 -14.26
CA ALA A 24 22.85 8.69 -13.74
C ALA A 24 23.89 7.57 -13.62
N SER A 25 24.35 7.03 -14.75
CA SER A 25 25.51 6.15 -14.79
C SER A 25 26.68 6.96 -15.31
N THR A 26 27.84 6.84 -14.71
CA THR A 26 29.09 7.47 -15.16
C THR A 26 29.56 6.98 -16.53
N GLU A 27 28.96 5.90 -17.03
CA GLU A 27 29.31 5.30 -18.33
C GLU A 27 28.36 5.69 -19.45
N VAL A 28 27.19 6.27 -19.15
CA VAL A 28 26.19 6.65 -20.17
C VAL A 28 25.65 8.05 -19.88
N GLU A 29 26.27 9.05 -20.48
CA GLU A 29 25.73 10.41 -20.49
C GLU A 29 24.69 10.60 -21.59
N GLY A 30 23.56 11.24 -21.22
CA GLY A 30 22.61 11.77 -22.21
C GLY A 30 21.36 10.93 -22.48
N MET A 31 21.15 9.77 -21.86
CA MET A 31 19.88 9.05 -22.00
C MET A 31 18.84 9.53 -21.00
N GLY A 32 17.67 9.91 -21.50
CA GLY A 32 16.47 10.20 -20.74
C GLY A 32 15.36 9.22 -21.11
N TYR A 33 14.49 8.97 -20.16
CA TYR A 33 13.30 8.13 -20.37
C TYR A 33 12.04 8.98 -20.24
N ALA A 34 11.07 8.66 -21.09
CA ALA A 34 9.71 9.18 -20.97
C ALA A 34 8.74 8.02 -20.99
N ILE A 35 7.70 8.11 -20.19
CA ILE A 35 6.57 7.19 -20.21
C ILE A 35 5.68 7.61 -21.37
N SER A 36 5.32 6.66 -22.26
CA SER A 36 4.42 6.95 -23.37
C SER A 36 3.06 7.41 -22.87
N ILE A 37 2.48 8.44 -23.46
CA ILE A 37 1.15 8.92 -23.08
C ILE A 37 0.08 7.86 -23.31
N SER A 38 0.20 7.04 -24.34
CA SER A 38 -0.72 5.95 -24.63
C SER A 38 -0.75 4.87 -23.53
N ASP A 39 0.36 4.67 -22.83
CA ASP A 39 0.46 3.65 -21.77
C ASP A 39 -0.18 4.12 -20.45
N VAL A 40 -0.41 5.42 -20.29
CA VAL A 40 -0.95 6.02 -19.06
C VAL A 40 -2.30 6.71 -19.28
N THR A 41 -2.87 6.63 -20.48
CA THR A 41 -4.14 7.30 -20.80
C THR A 41 -5.27 6.88 -19.85
N ASP A 42 -5.43 5.57 -19.63
CA ASP A 42 -6.47 5.03 -18.74
C ASP A 42 -6.27 5.52 -17.29
N THR A 43 -5.00 5.57 -16.82
CA THR A 43 -4.67 6.10 -15.49
C THR A 43 -4.98 7.58 -15.38
N LEU A 44 -4.68 8.37 -16.43
CA LEU A 44 -4.99 9.80 -16.46
C LEU A 44 -6.50 10.04 -16.47
N GLU A 45 -7.28 9.27 -17.24
CA GLU A 45 -8.73 9.36 -17.25
C GLU A 45 -9.32 9.02 -15.89
N GLN A 46 -8.81 7.99 -15.21
CA GLN A 46 -9.22 7.66 -13.84
C GLN A 46 -8.95 8.84 -12.90
N LEU A 47 -7.71 9.37 -12.89
CA LEU A 47 -7.33 10.49 -12.02
C LEU A 47 -8.13 11.77 -12.31
N MET A 48 -8.47 12.04 -13.57
CA MET A 48 -9.28 13.20 -13.95
C MET A 48 -10.75 13.09 -13.52
N ASN A 49 -11.25 11.87 -13.39
CA ASN A 49 -12.64 11.60 -12.99
C ASN A 49 -12.76 11.32 -11.49
N GLU A 50 -11.64 11.22 -10.75
CA GLU A 50 -11.65 11.07 -9.30
C GLU A 50 -12.19 12.32 -8.63
N THR A 51 -13.15 12.15 -7.73
CA THR A 51 -13.54 13.19 -6.78
C THR A 51 -12.49 13.20 -5.65
N PRO A 52 -11.75 14.32 -5.45
CA PRO A 52 -10.84 14.41 -4.32
C PRO A 52 -11.61 14.19 -3.02
N ARG A 53 -11.10 13.33 -2.16
CA ARG A 53 -11.62 13.09 -0.81
C ARG A 53 -10.68 13.70 0.20
N ASP A 54 -11.21 14.30 1.25
CA ASP A 54 -10.43 14.74 2.39
C ASP A 54 -10.20 13.55 3.35
N LYS A 55 -9.10 13.58 4.10
CA LYS A 55 -8.87 12.58 5.15
C LYS A 55 -9.90 12.73 6.26
N VAL A 56 -10.32 11.61 6.79
CA VAL A 56 -11.32 11.50 7.86
C VAL A 56 -10.62 11.19 9.17
N ASP A 57 -10.87 11.98 10.22
CA ASP A 57 -10.23 11.79 11.53
C ASP A 57 -10.57 10.41 12.16
N ASN A 58 -11.82 9.96 11.98
CA ASN A 58 -12.24 8.61 12.36
C ASN A 58 -12.62 7.83 11.11
N HIS A 59 -11.63 7.27 10.47
CA HIS A 59 -11.83 6.52 9.23
C HIS A 59 -12.44 5.13 9.47
N GLY A 60 -13.12 4.62 8.43
CA GLY A 60 -13.67 3.28 8.42
C GLY A 60 -12.61 2.19 8.37
N VAL A 61 -12.95 1.00 8.86
CA VAL A 61 -12.05 -0.16 8.89
C VAL A 61 -12.69 -1.39 8.23
N LEU A 62 -11.85 -2.28 7.71
CA LEU A 62 -12.28 -3.58 7.17
C LEU A 62 -12.41 -4.65 8.27
N GLY A 63 -11.65 -4.54 9.36
CA GLY A 63 -11.57 -5.56 10.41
C GLY A 63 -10.86 -6.82 9.92
N ILE A 64 -9.66 -6.66 9.40
CA ILE A 64 -8.80 -7.76 8.96
C ILE A 64 -7.40 -7.59 9.51
N THR A 65 -6.68 -8.69 9.62
CA THR A 65 -5.21 -8.71 9.74
C THR A 65 -4.65 -9.26 8.44
N GLY A 66 -3.60 -8.65 7.89
CA GLY A 66 -3.06 -9.09 6.61
C GLY A 66 -1.58 -8.76 6.44
N MET A 67 -1.01 -9.28 5.37
CA MET A 67 0.37 -9.03 4.97
C MET A 67 0.44 -8.67 3.49
N SER A 68 1.41 -7.85 3.13
CA SER A 68 1.66 -7.50 1.74
C SER A 68 2.27 -8.69 0.98
N VAL A 69 1.76 -8.95 -0.21
CA VAL A 69 2.36 -9.87 -1.18
C VAL A 69 3.06 -9.03 -2.23
N SER A 70 4.39 -8.98 -2.18
CA SER A 70 5.20 -8.22 -3.13
C SER A 70 5.17 -8.85 -4.54
N GLU A 71 5.62 -8.09 -5.54
CA GLU A 71 5.74 -8.60 -6.91
C GLU A 71 6.69 -9.81 -6.98
N GLU A 72 7.80 -9.78 -6.25
CA GLU A 72 8.77 -10.89 -6.18
C GLU A 72 8.13 -12.13 -5.56
N ALA A 73 7.41 -11.98 -4.44
CA ALA A 73 6.69 -13.06 -3.78
C ALA A 73 5.58 -13.61 -4.68
N SER A 74 4.86 -12.73 -5.37
CA SER A 74 3.82 -13.10 -6.33
C SER A 74 4.40 -13.99 -7.45
N GLN A 75 5.53 -13.60 -8.03
CA GLN A 75 6.19 -14.39 -9.08
C GLN A 75 6.74 -15.72 -8.58
N TYR A 76 7.29 -15.76 -7.37
CA TYR A 76 7.91 -16.95 -6.79
C TYR A 76 6.87 -18.00 -6.36
N TYR A 77 5.81 -17.58 -5.67
CA TYR A 77 4.78 -18.49 -5.12
C TYR A 77 3.58 -18.68 -6.08
N GLY A 78 3.50 -17.93 -7.17
CA GLY A 78 2.36 -17.99 -8.11
C GLY A 78 1.04 -17.48 -7.51
N VAL A 79 1.11 -16.54 -6.56
CA VAL A 79 -0.04 -15.92 -5.89
C VAL A 79 -0.24 -14.48 -6.40
N PRO A 80 -1.45 -13.92 -6.41
CA PRO A 80 -1.66 -12.52 -6.81
C PRO A 80 -0.92 -11.53 -5.90
N GLU A 81 -0.41 -10.44 -6.48
CA GLU A 81 0.11 -9.29 -5.75
C GLU A 81 -1.02 -8.55 -5.04
N GLY A 82 -0.84 -8.16 -3.78
CA GLY A 82 -1.86 -7.47 -3.00
C GLY A 82 -1.72 -7.66 -1.50
N VAL A 83 -2.84 -7.69 -0.79
CA VAL A 83 -2.89 -7.90 0.66
C VAL A 83 -3.50 -9.27 0.97
N LEU A 84 -2.66 -10.21 1.40
CA LEU A 84 -3.11 -11.52 1.87
C LEU A 84 -3.76 -11.38 3.25
N VAL A 85 -5.03 -11.74 3.34
CA VAL A 85 -5.80 -11.73 4.59
C VAL A 85 -5.41 -12.95 5.43
N SER A 86 -4.79 -12.72 6.57
CA SER A 86 -4.44 -13.77 7.54
C SER A 86 -5.58 -14.09 8.50
N GLU A 87 -6.24 -13.04 9.01
CA GLU A 87 -7.38 -13.15 9.91
C GLU A 87 -8.50 -12.18 9.53
N VAL A 88 -9.72 -12.52 9.91
CA VAL A 88 -10.89 -11.67 9.74
C VAL A 88 -11.59 -11.58 11.11
N THR A 89 -11.83 -10.35 11.56
CA THR A 89 -12.54 -10.09 12.82
C THR A 89 -13.99 -10.57 12.71
N GLU A 90 -14.41 -11.47 13.60
CA GLU A 90 -15.77 -11.99 13.63
C GLU A 90 -16.80 -10.86 13.81
N GLY A 91 -17.79 -10.81 12.92
CA GLY A 91 -18.77 -9.72 12.89
C GLY A 91 -18.25 -8.37 12.37
N GLY A 92 -16.99 -8.30 11.95
CA GLY A 92 -16.40 -7.13 11.29
C GLY A 92 -16.95 -6.87 9.89
N ALA A 93 -16.50 -5.79 9.27
CA ALA A 93 -16.95 -5.39 7.93
C ALA A 93 -16.62 -6.45 6.86
N ALA A 94 -15.39 -6.95 6.86
CA ALA A 94 -14.94 -7.99 5.93
C ALA A 94 -15.68 -9.31 6.13
N ASP A 95 -15.94 -9.73 7.38
CA ASP A 95 -16.68 -10.96 7.69
C ASP A 95 -18.12 -10.88 7.16
N LYS A 96 -18.81 -9.76 7.40
CA LYS A 96 -20.17 -9.51 6.89
C LYS A 96 -20.24 -9.51 5.37
N ALA A 97 -19.20 -9.02 4.70
CA ALA A 97 -19.07 -9.03 3.24
C ALA A 97 -18.68 -10.42 2.68
N GLY A 98 -18.29 -11.37 3.55
CA GLY A 98 -17.91 -12.72 3.17
C GLY A 98 -16.45 -12.84 2.68
N ILE A 99 -15.58 -11.90 3.02
CA ILE A 99 -14.13 -12.02 2.89
C ILE A 99 -13.65 -13.03 3.94
N LYS A 100 -12.71 -13.88 3.57
CA LYS A 100 -12.19 -14.94 4.46
C LYS A 100 -10.68 -14.91 4.51
N ALA A 101 -10.11 -15.51 5.55
CA ALA A 101 -8.68 -15.77 5.61
C ALA A 101 -8.22 -16.52 4.35
N LYS A 102 -7.00 -16.24 3.91
CA LYS A 102 -6.38 -16.68 2.65
C LYS A 102 -6.97 -16.08 1.37
N SER A 103 -7.89 -15.10 1.46
CA SER A 103 -8.20 -14.21 0.33
C SER A 103 -7.09 -13.19 0.15
N ILE A 104 -6.85 -12.75 -1.08
CA ILE A 104 -5.89 -11.68 -1.38
C ILE A 104 -6.69 -10.48 -1.90
N ILE A 105 -6.60 -9.34 -1.22
CA ILE A 105 -7.23 -8.10 -1.67
C ILE A 105 -6.31 -7.49 -2.73
N THR A 106 -6.84 -7.31 -3.93
CA THR A 106 -6.12 -6.76 -5.08
C THR A 106 -6.58 -5.37 -5.47
N GLU A 107 -7.85 -5.00 -5.15
CA GLU A 107 -8.38 -3.67 -5.41
C GLU A 107 -9.30 -3.21 -4.27
N PHE A 108 -9.30 -1.90 -4.03
CA PHE A 108 -10.17 -1.20 -3.11
C PHE A 108 -10.78 0.02 -3.81
N ASP A 109 -12.08 0.09 -3.91
CA ASP A 109 -12.84 1.11 -4.62
C ASP A 109 -12.37 1.30 -6.08
N GLY A 110 -12.20 0.19 -6.80
CA GLY A 110 -11.73 0.16 -8.19
C GLY A 110 -10.26 0.52 -8.38
N LYS A 111 -9.49 0.72 -7.29
CA LYS A 111 -8.08 1.06 -7.33
C LYS A 111 -7.24 -0.12 -6.87
N ARG A 112 -6.20 -0.44 -7.65
CA ARG A 112 -5.28 -1.53 -7.31
C ARG A 112 -4.58 -1.27 -5.98
N VAL A 113 -4.46 -2.30 -5.16
CA VAL A 113 -3.78 -2.31 -3.87
C VAL A 113 -2.62 -3.29 -3.94
N ARG A 114 -1.40 -2.83 -3.65
CA ARG A 114 -0.17 -3.63 -3.71
C ARG A 114 0.40 -3.96 -2.34
N SER A 115 0.03 -3.20 -1.31
CA SER A 115 0.54 -3.39 0.05
C SER A 115 -0.52 -3.06 1.09
N SER A 116 -0.31 -3.57 2.31
CA SER A 116 -1.13 -3.23 3.48
C SER A 116 -1.09 -1.74 3.79
N ASP A 117 0.08 -1.10 3.66
CA ASP A 117 0.23 0.34 3.90
C ASP A 117 -0.58 1.16 2.90
N GLU A 118 -0.62 0.72 1.63
CA GLU A 118 -1.45 1.37 0.61
C GLU A 118 -2.95 1.21 0.92
N LEU A 119 -3.37 0.04 1.39
CA LEU A 119 -4.75 -0.21 1.78
C LEU A 119 -5.16 0.67 2.97
N VAL A 120 -4.32 0.73 4.03
CA VAL A 120 -4.53 1.60 5.19
C VAL A 120 -4.63 3.07 4.77
N SER A 121 -3.65 3.54 3.97
CA SER A 121 -3.64 4.93 3.48
C SER A 121 -4.89 5.28 2.66
N ARG A 122 -5.50 4.32 1.97
CA ARG A 122 -6.76 4.54 1.24
C ARG A 122 -7.95 4.61 2.18
N LEU A 123 -8.00 3.74 3.21
CA LEU A 123 -9.06 3.73 4.22
C LEU A 123 -9.18 5.06 4.97
N GLU A 124 -8.08 5.80 5.16
CA GLU A 124 -8.07 7.12 5.80
C GLU A 124 -9.00 8.16 5.14
N TYR A 125 -9.50 7.92 3.94
CA TYR A 125 -10.39 8.81 3.20
C TYR A 125 -11.85 8.36 3.17
N TYR A 126 -12.21 7.33 3.95
CA TYR A 126 -13.56 6.74 3.97
C TYR A 126 -14.13 6.75 5.37
N GLU A 127 -15.39 7.19 5.49
CA GLU A 127 -16.09 7.21 6.77
C GLU A 127 -16.57 5.81 7.18
N PRO A 128 -16.71 5.51 8.48
CA PRO A 128 -17.43 4.33 8.93
C PRO A 128 -18.86 4.32 8.38
N GLY A 129 -19.31 3.15 7.93
CA GLY A 129 -20.63 2.99 7.32
C GLY A 129 -20.69 3.25 5.82
N GLU A 130 -19.61 3.76 5.19
CA GLU A 130 -19.56 3.82 3.73
C GLU A 130 -19.50 2.41 3.12
N GLU A 131 -20.16 2.25 1.97
CA GLU A 131 -20.10 1.05 1.15
C GLU A 131 -19.02 1.21 0.09
N VAL A 132 -18.08 0.27 0.03
CA VAL A 132 -16.99 0.25 -0.94
C VAL A 132 -16.87 -1.12 -1.59
N ASP A 133 -16.52 -1.14 -2.87
CA ASP A 133 -16.25 -2.37 -3.58
C ASP A 133 -14.80 -2.82 -3.34
N VAL A 134 -14.64 -4.06 -2.90
CA VAL A 134 -13.34 -4.68 -2.67
C VAL A 134 -13.20 -5.88 -3.59
N THR A 135 -12.19 -5.87 -4.45
CA THR A 135 -11.86 -7.01 -5.30
C THR A 135 -10.88 -7.90 -4.57
N ILE A 136 -11.23 -9.16 -4.46
CA ILE A 136 -10.44 -10.21 -3.83
C ILE A 136 -10.16 -11.35 -4.80
N GLU A 137 -9.01 -11.96 -4.63
CA GLU A 137 -8.64 -13.22 -5.27
C GLU A 137 -8.76 -14.37 -4.26
N VAL A 138 -9.47 -15.41 -4.62
CA VAL A 138 -9.69 -16.57 -3.77
C VAL A 138 -9.12 -17.80 -4.45
N ALA A 139 -8.35 -18.60 -3.70
CA ALA A 139 -7.77 -19.84 -4.21
C ALA A 139 -8.86 -20.80 -4.71
N ASN A 140 -8.66 -21.32 -5.93
CA ASN A 140 -9.56 -22.26 -6.60
C ASN A 140 -8.72 -23.40 -7.26
N GLY A 141 -8.32 -24.38 -6.46
CA GLY A 141 -7.35 -25.40 -6.86
C GLY A 141 -5.97 -24.77 -7.08
N ASP A 142 -5.38 -24.98 -8.27
CA ASP A 142 -4.06 -24.46 -8.64
C ASP A 142 -4.13 -23.03 -9.23
N SER A 143 -5.27 -22.36 -9.13
CA SER A 143 -5.49 -21.00 -9.67
C SER A 143 -6.19 -20.11 -8.67
N TYR A 144 -6.24 -18.82 -8.96
CA TYR A 144 -7.02 -17.85 -8.22
C TYR A 144 -8.23 -17.40 -9.03
N LYS A 145 -9.32 -17.11 -8.33
CA LYS A 145 -10.55 -16.59 -8.93
C LYS A 145 -10.86 -15.24 -8.33
N GLU A 146 -10.95 -14.24 -9.17
CA GLU A 146 -11.38 -12.89 -8.82
C GLU A 146 -12.85 -12.84 -8.42
N LYS A 147 -13.13 -12.06 -7.39
CA LYS A 147 -14.47 -11.79 -6.90
C LYS A 147 -14.51 -10.39 -6.30
N THR A 148 -15.44 -9.55 -6.76
CA THR A 148 -15.72 -8.27 -6.13
C THR A 148 -16.85 -8.43 -5.11
N VAL A 149 -16.69 -7.83 -3.93
CA VAL A 149 -17.67 -7.80 -2.85
C VAL A 149 -17.84 -6.37 -2.36
N THR A 150 -19.08 -5.97 -2.09
CA THR A 150 -19.37 -4.66 -1.47
C THR A 150 -19.23 -4.81 0.04
N VAL A 151 -18.40 -3.97 0.65
CA VAL A 151 -18.12 -3.94 2.08
C VAL A 151 -18.65 -2.65 2.68
N THR A 152 -19.46 -2.75 3.72
CA THR A 152 -19.81 -1.59 4.56
C THR A 152 -18.73 -1.45 5.63
N LEU A 153 -17.96 -0.37 5.60
CA LEU A 153 -16.84 -0.13 6.52
C LEU A 153 -17.31 -0.06 7.97
N GLY A 154 -16.54 -0.65 8.87
CA GLY A 154 -16.78 -0.63 10.31
C GLY A 154 -16.24 0.62 10.99
N GLU A 155 -16.61 0.82 12.26
CA GLU A 155 -16.02 1.85 13.11
C GLU A 155 -14.60 1.42 13.54
N ASN A 156 -13.68 2.37 13.63
CA ASN A 156 -12.33 2.13 14.13
C ASN A 156 -12.38 2.04 15.67
N PRO A 157 -12.10 0.87 16.29
CA PRO A 157 -12.16 0.73 17.73
C PRO A 157 -11.12 1.56 18.50
N ASP A 158 -10.05 2.01 17.82
CA ASP A 158 -8.95 2.79 18.39
C ASP A 158 -9.11 4.30 18.17
N ALA A 159 -10.18 4.77 17.55
CA ALA A 159 -10.42 6.19 17.28
C ALA A 159 -10.39 7.05 18.55
N ASP A 160 -10.97 6.55 19.65
CA ASP A 160 -10.99 7.25 20.95
C ASP A 160 -9.63 7.30 21.66
N SER A 161 -8.64 6.52 21.19
CA SER A 161 -7.32 6.41 21.81
C SER A 161 -6.30 7.43 21.28
N GLN A 162 -6.57 8.11 20.18
CA GLN A 162 -5.64 9.05 19.53
C GLN A 162 -5.72 10.48 20.05
N ASP A 163 -6.84 10.88 20.67
CA ASP A 163 -7.06 12.24 21.19
C ASP A 163 -6.19 12.60 22.43
N SER A 164 -5.38 11.66 22.94
CA SER A 164 -4.59 11.83 24.17
C SER A 164 -3.11 12.11 23.96
N LYS A 165 -2.59 12.22 22.73
CA LYS A 165 -1.14 12.32 22.48
C LYS A 165 -0.62 13.65 21.93
N ASP A 166 -1.47 14.62 21.62
CA ASP A 166 -1.04 15.85 20.96
C ASP A 166 -0.95 17.11 21.84
N GLU A 167 -1.15 16.98 23.17
CA GLU A 167 -1.01 18.11 24.09
C GLU A 167 0.19 18.04 25.04
N SER A 168 1.40 17.74 24.57
CA SER A 168 2.58 18.06 25.37
C SER A 168 3.87 18.11 24.58
N LYS A 169 4.10 19.17 23.82
CA LYS A 169 5.47 19.67 23.51
C LYS A 169 5.40 21.16 23.25
N ASP A 170 5.37 21.91 24.32
CA ASP A 170 5.84 23.29 24.26
C ASP A 170 6.98 23.47 25.29
N ASP A 171 8.05 24.07 24.78
CA ASP A 171 9.16 24.72 25.45
C ASP A 171 9.99 24.00 26.55
N GLN A 172 11.25 23.68 26.19
CA GLN A 172 12.41 24.31 26.85
C GLN A 172 13.72 24.10 26.08
N ASP A 173 14.11 25.20 25.44
CA ASP A 173 15.49 25.50 25.04
C ASP A 173 16.41 25.62 26.28
N GLN A 174 17.56 24.89 26.31
CA GLN A 174 18.83 25.39 26.85
C GLN A 174 19.97 24.36 26.75
N GLY A 175 21.01 24.72 26.02
CA GLY A 175 22.40 24.51 26.47
C GLY A 175 23.16 23.28 25.97
N LYS A 176 24.02 23.49 24.93
CA LYS A 176 25.20 22.67 24.65
C LYS A 176 26.24 22.73 25.80
N PRO A 177 27.16 21.75 25.96
CA PRO A 177 28.32 21.66 25.05
C PRO A 177 28.81 20.24 24.69
N ASP A 178 29.53 20.23 23.58
CA ASP A 178 30.49 19.30 22.99
C ASP A 178 31.07 18.18 23.88
N ASP A 179 31.13 16.96 23.36
CA ASP A 179 32.36 16.18 23.26
C ASP A 179 32.27 15.03 22.23
N GLN A 180 33.42 14.68 21.71
CA GLN A 180 33.83 13.90 20.56
C GLN A 180 33.60 12.39 20.72
N GLY A 181 33.44 11.73 19.55
CA GLY A 181 34.15 10.48 19.35
C GLY A 181 33.34 9.26 19.00
N ASP A 182 33.50 8.91 17.81
CA ASP A 182 33.88 7.62 17.25
C ASP A 182 32.81 6.71 16.68
N GLY A 183 33.11 6.34 15.44
CA GLY A 183 32.29 5.66 14.48
C GLY A 183 31.83 4.26 14.89
N ASN A 184 30.69 3.93 14.40
CA ASN A 184 30.44 2.56 13.96
C ASN A 184 29.50 2.55 12.75
N GLN A 185 29.93 1.83 11.75
CA GLN A 185 29.40 1.74 10.41
C GLN A 185 28.08 0.97 10.35
N ASP A 186 27.20 1.50 9.55
CA ASP A 186 26.22 0.84 8.68
C ASP A 186 26.35 -0.68 8.55
N GLN A 187 25.37 -1.42 9.08
CA GLN A 187 25.06 -2.80 8.72
C GLN A 187 23.67 -3.21 9.27
N ASP A 188 22.57 -2.60 8.86
CA ASP A 188 21.23 -3.10 9.21
C ASP A 188 20.16 -2.95 8.10
N GLU A 189 20.55 -2.81 6.82
CA GLU A 189 19.56 -2.69 5.73
C GLU A 189 19.26 -3.96 4.92
N GLU A 190 19.87 -5.11 5.21
CA GLU A 190 19.69 -6.32 4.38
C GLU A 190 18.92 -7.48 5.02
N GLN A 191 18.27 -7.30 6.17
CA GLN A 191 17.61 -8.43 6.86
C GLN A 191 16.09 -8.40 6.89
N PHE A 192 15.44 -7.44 6.25
CA PHE A 192 13.97 -7.33 6.22
C PHE A 192 13.29 -8.13 5.09
N GLY A 193 13.96 -8.44 3.99
CA GLY A 193 13.39 -9.18 2.86
C GLY A 193 13.20 -10.67 3.12
N ASP A 194 14.14 -11.28 3.84
CA ASP A 194 14.16 -12.75 4.02
C ASP A 194 13.12 -13.26 5.05
N SER A 195 12.67 -12.41 5.98
CA SER A 195 11.73 -12.83 7.02
C SER A 195 10.26 -12.82 6.56
N THR A 196 9.88 -11.93 5.65
CA THR A 196 8.51 -11.84 5.12
C THR A 196 8.20 -12.96 4.12
N ASP A 197 9.16 -13.31 3.30
CA ASP A 197 9.02 -14.43 2.33
C ASP A 197 8.88 -15.77 3.03
N SER A 198 9.67 -16.02 4.07
CA SER A 198 9.58 -17.23 4.89
C SER A 198 8.23 -17.32 5.63
N LEU A 199 7.70 -16.21 6.12
CA LEU A 199 6.40 -16.14 6.78
C LEU A 199 5.24 -16.37 5.82
N LEU A 200 5.33 -15.82 4.61
CA LEU A 200 4.33 -16.01 3.57
C LEU A 200 4.26 -17.47 3.12
N GLN A 201 5.42 -18.12 2.92
CA GLN A 201 5.49 -19.53 2.57
C GLN A 201 4.86 -20.39 3.66
N ASP A 202 5.23 -20.19 4.93
CA ASP A 202 4.71 -20.97 6.05
C ASP A 202 3.19 -20.80 6.24
N PHE A 203 2.69 -19.58 6.04
CA PHE A 203 1.25 -19.30 6.07
C PHE A 203 0.49 -19.99 4.91
N LEU A 204 1.03 -19.96 3.71
CA LEU A 204 0.41 -20.61 2.54
C LEU A 204 0.41 -22.12 2.67
N GLU A 205 1.50 -22.72 3.19
CA GLU A 205 1.65 -24.17 3.32
C GLU A 205 0.95 -24.72 4.57
N ASN A 206 1.12 -24.07 5.72
CA ASN A 206 0.73 -24.62 7.03
C ASN A 206 -0.42 -23.86 7.70
N GLY A 207 -0.77 -22.66 7.27
CA GLY A 207 -1.85 -21.84 7.83
C GLY A 207 -1.60 -21.39 9.27
N THR A 208 -0.35 -21.29 9.69
CA THR A 208 0.03 -20.84 11.03
C THR A 208 0.02 -19.33 11.13
N SER A 209 -0.64 -18.78 12.18
CA SER A 209 -0.63 -17.34 12.45
C SER A 209 0.62 -16.95 13.23
N TYR A 210 1.38 -15.97 12.71
CA TYR A 210 2.50 -15.34 13.40
C TYR A 210 2.13 -13.93 13.84
N GLU A 211 2.57 -13.52 15.04
CA GLU A 211 2.21 -12.27 15.71
C GLU A 211 2.83 -10.99 15.09
N ARG A 212 3.25 -10.99 13.83
CA ARG A 212 3.85 -9.82 13.15
C ARG A 212 3.02 -9.33 11.97
N TYR A 213 1.73 -9.26 12.12
CA TYR A 213 0.86 -8.72 11.08
C TYR A 213 0.49 -7.27 11.39
N TYR A 214 0.47 -6.44 10.35
CA TYR A 214 -0.10 -5.10 10.46
C TYR A 214 -1.62 -5.24 10.62
N ASN A 215 -2.15 -4.75 11.73
CA ASN A 215 -3.58 -4.65 11.91
C ASN A 215 -4.11 -3.58 10.96
N VAL A 216 -4.94 -3.95 10.02
CA VAL A 216 -5.70 -3.05 9.14
C VAL A 216 -7.06 -2.83 9.81
N TRP A 217 -7.00 -2.09 10.94
CA TRP A 217 -8.18 -1.69 11.69
C TRP A 217 -8.96 -0.65 10.94
#